data_899a01d947c73cc4af673e952f137024
#
_entry.id   899a01d947c73cc4af673e952f137024
#
_cell.length_a   1.000
_cell.length_b   1.000
_cell.length_c   1.000
_cell.angle_alpha   90.00
_cell.angle_beta   90.00
_cell.angle_gamma   90.00
#
_symmetry.space_group_name_H-M   'P 1'
#
loop_
_entity.id
_entity.type
_entity.pdbx_description
1 polymer ?
#
loop_
_entity_poly.entity_id
_entity_poly.type
_entity_poly.pdbx_seq_one_letter_code
_entity_poly.pdbx_strand_id
1 'polypeptide(L)'
;CSSDLRMLVQELHPGCVNTFAIVDLDNFKTLNDVMGHMWGDRALCEVVLIMKKHCRAQDIVCRLGGDEFVVFLPDMTREAAEESLRVLSAKLHIDYVKENLEVMISASMGIVFSDGRDITFQDLYEEADGCLYQVKRTFKGSYHISDKADRLKAD
;
A
#
# COMPACT_ATOMS: atom_id res chain seq x y z
N CYS A 1 12.85 7.97 -4.67
CA CYS A 1 11.47 7.48 -4.67
C CYS A 1 10.52 8.36 -3.88
N SER A 2 10.81 8.70 -2.63
CA SER A 2 9.93 9.58 -1.85
C SER A 2 9.88 11.02 -2.39
N SER A 3 10.96 11.53 -2.99
CA SER A 3 10.96 12.85 -3.64
C SER A 3 10.10 12.85 -4.90
N ASP A 4 10.16 11.79 -5.70
CA ASP A 4 9.34 11.65 -6.90
C ASP A 4 7.86 11.60 -6.56
N LEU A 5 7.51 10.89 -5.50
CA LEU A 5 6.15 10.77 -5.02
C LEU A 5 5.60 12.12 -4.50
N ARG A 6 6.42 12.88 -3.77
CA ARG A 6 6.06 14.24 -3.33
C ARG A 6 5.82 15.19 -4.50
N MET A 7 6.65 15.12 -5.52
CA MET A 7 6.50 15.92 -6.74
C MET A 7 5.18 15.57 -7.45
N LEU A 8 4.86 14.29 -7.56
CA LEU A 8 3.63 13.83 -8.21
C LEU A 8 2.37 14.27 -7.50
N VAL A 9 2.36 14.24 -6.16
CA VAL A 9 1.22 14.75 -5.39
C VAL A 9 1.01 16.25 -5.66
N GLN A 10 2.09 17.01 -5.89
CA GLN A 10 2.01 18.44 -6.24
C GLN A 10 1.53 18.67 -7.67
N GLU A 11 1.73 17.71 -8.57
CA GLU A 11 1.33 17.80 -9.98
C GLU A 11 -0.06 17.19 -10.27
N LEU A 12 -0.78 16.77 -9.24
CA LEU A 12 -2.11 16.20 -9.41
C LEU A 12 -3.08 17.19 -10.06
N HIS A 13 -3.72 16.73 -11.12
CA HIS A 13 -4.74 17.53 -11.79
C HIS A 13 -6.01 17.59 -10.94
N PRO A 14 -6.51 18.81 -10.61
CA PRO A 14 -7.78 18.94 -9.87
C PRO A 14 -8.92 18.27 -10.63
N GLY A 15 -9.77 17.54 -9.91
CA GLY A 15 -10.94 16.89 -10.46
C GLY A 15 -10.77 15.43 -10.85
N CYS A 16 -9.52 14.92 -10.88
CA CYS A 16 -9.26 13.49 -11.07
C CYS A 16 -9.19 12.79 -9.72
N VAL A 17 -9.71 11.56 -9.66
CA VAL A 17 -9.58 10.72 -8.47
C VAL A 17 -8.21 10.06 -8.48
N ASN A 18 -7.48 10.22 -7.39
CA ASN A 18 -6.16 9.61 -7.18
C ASN A 18 -6.20 8.80 -5.89
N THR A 19 -5.52 7.67 -5.89
CA THR A 19 -5.51 6.78 -4.75
C THR A 19 -4.11 6.68 -4.17
N PHE A 20 -4.01 6.90 -2.87
CA PHE A 20 -2.78 6.77 -2.09
C PHE A 20 -2.98 5.64 -1.09
N ALA A 21 -2.12 4.63 -1.12
CA ALA A 21 -2.18 3.51 -0.20
C ALA A 21 -0.82 3.27 0.46
N ILE A 22 -0.82 3.14 1.79
CA ILE A 22 0.32 2.60 2.52
C ILE A 22 0.10 1.10 2.66
N VAL A 23 1.11 0.32 2.29
CA VAL A 23 1.10 -1.14 2.38
C VAL A 23 2.18 -1.57 3.35
N ASP A 24 1.81 -2.32 4.37
CA ASP A 24 2.71 -2.84 5.38
C ASP A 24 2.60 -4.36 5.43
N LEU A 25 3.74 -5.05 5.36
CA LEU A 25 3.76 -6.51 5.37
C LEU A 25 3.57 -7.05 6.78
N ASP A 26 2.59 -7.93 6.93
CA ASP A 26 2.34 -8.63 8.19
C ASP A 26 3.28 -9.82 8.33
N ASN A 27 3.78 -10.05 9.53
CA ASN A 27 4.68 -11.15 9.88
C ASN A 27 6.06 -11.10 9.21
N PHE A 28 6.45 -9.98 8.61
CA PHE A 28 7.76 -9.85 7.97
C PHE A 28 8.90 -10.03 8.99
N LYS A 29 8.78 -9.42 10.17
CA LYS A 29 9.74 -9.61 11.26
C LYS A 29 9.82 -11.07 11.69
N THR A 30 8.68 -11.75 11.81
CA THR A 30 8.62 -13.18 12.13
C THR A 30 9.36 -14.00 11.07
N LEU A 31 9.18 -13.70 9.79
CA LEU A 31 9.90 -14.36 8.71
C LEU A 31 11.42 -14.25 8.89
N ASN A 32 11.92 -13.03 9.16
CA ASN A 32 13.34 -12.81 9.43
C ASN A 32 13.83 -13.57 10.67
N ASP A 33 13.08 -13.52 11.76
CA ASP A 33 13.47 -14.14 13.02
C ASP A 33 13.47 -15.67 12.93
N VAL A 34 12.53 -16.25 12.21
CA VAL A 34 12.37 -17.72 12.10
C VAL A 34 13.25 -18.32 11.00
N MET A 35 13.31 -17.68 9.84
CA MET A 35 13.99 -18.24 8.65
C MET A 35 15.29 -17.53 8.29
N GLY A 36 15.55 -16.36 8.84
CA GLY A 36 16.74 -15.55 8.60
C GLY A 36 16.55 -14.44 7.57
N HIS A 37 17.48 -13.47 7.57
CA HIS A 37 17.41 -12.27 6.75
C HIS A 37 17.40 -12.53 5.25
N MET A 38 18.03 -13.62 4.79
CA MET A 38 18.02 -14.00 3.37
C MET A 38 16.58 -14.27 2.88
N TRP A 39 15.77 -14.89 3.71
CA TRP A 39 14.37 -15.14 3.40
C TRP A 39 13.55 -13.84 3.39
N GLY A 40 13.84 -12.94 4.32
CA GLY A 40 13.22 -11.61 4.34
C GLY A 40 13.57 -10.80 3.10
N ASP A 41 14.83 -10.79 2.68
CA ASP A 41 15.28 -10.12 1.46
C ASP A 41 14.59 -10.70 0.22
N ARG A 42 14.49 -12.02 0.15
CA ARG A 42 13.76 -12.71 -0.92
C ARG A 42 12.28 -12.29 -0.94
N ALA A 43 11.65 -12.25 0.22
CA ALA A 43 10.24 -11.84 0.33
C ALA A 43 10.03 -10.40 -0.15
N LEU A 44 10.91 -9.46 0.22
CA LEU A 44 10.85 -8.08 -0.26
C LEU A 44 10.98 -7.99 -1.77
N CYS A 45 11.89 -8.74 -2.37
CA CYS A 45 12.04 -8.79 -3.84
C CYS A 45 10.79 -9.35 -4.52
N GLU A 46 10.22 -10.42 -3.99
CA GLU A 46 8.99 -11.02 -4.53
C GLU A 46 7.81 -10.07 -4.43
N VAL A 47 7.64 -9.38 -3.30
CA VAL A 47 6.59 -8.38 -3.09
C VAL A 47 6.71 -7.24 -4.10
N VAL A 48 7.90 -6.70 -4.29
CA VAL A 48 8.13 -5.63 -5.27
C VAL A 48 7.79 -6.09 -6.69
N LEU A 49 8.19 -7.30 -7.07
CA LEU A 49 7.87 -7.86 -8.38
C LEU A 49 6.36 -8.01 -8.58
N ILE A 50 5.66 -8.52 -7.58
CA ILE A 50 4.19 -8.66 -7.61
C ILE A 50 3.52 -7.29 -7.79
N MET A 51 3.93 -6.30 -6.99
CA MET A 51 3.40 -4.95 -7.07
C MET A 51 3.63 -4.32 -8.45
N LYS A 52 4.84 -4.42 -8.98
CA LYS A 52 5.18 -3.85 -10.28
C LYS A 52 4.43 -4.52 -11.43
N LYS A 53 4.24 -5.83 -11.38
CA LYS A 53 3.47 -6.55 -12.40
C LYS A 53 1.98 -6.22 -12.34
N HIS A 54 1.48 -5.94 -11.14
CA HIS A 54 0.06 -5.61 -10.93
C HIS A 54 -0.27 -4.18 -11.38
N CYS A 55 0.65 -3.24 -11.17
CA CYS A 55 0.43 -1.82 -11.40
C CYS A 55 0.57 -1.45 -12.89
N ARG A 56 -0.15 -0.37 -13.27
CA ARG A 56 -0.05 0.23 -14.60
C ARG A 56 1.28 1.00 -14.73
N ALA A 57 1.66 1.37 -15.96
CA ALA A 57 2.88 2.14 -16.23
C ALA A 57 2.91 3.50 -15.50
N GLN A 58 1.75 4.16 -15.34
CA GLN A 58 1.63 5.44 -14.65
C GLN A 58 1.52 5.31 -13.13
N ASP A 59 1.28 4.12 -12.61
CA ASP A 59 1.20 3.87 -11.18
C ASP A 59 2.60 3.88 -10.56
N ILE A 60 2.68 4.24 -9.29
CA ILE A 60 3.95 4.33 -8.58
C ILE A 60 3.95 3.37 -7.41
N VAL A 61 5.02 2.59 -7.33
CA VAL A 61 5.32 1.73 -6.19
C VAL A 61 6.62 2.22 -5.58
N CYS A 62 6.59 2.51 -4.29
CA CYS A 62 7.75 3.03 -3.58
C CYS A 62 7.90 2.32 -2.24
N ARG A 63 9.11 1.85 -1.94
CA ARG A 63 9.44 1.35 -0.61
C ARG A 63 9.86 2.53 0.27
N LEU A 64 9.17 2.72 1.39
CA LEU A 64 9.51 3.76 2.36
C LEU A 64 10.64 3.33 3.31
N GLY A 65 10.69 2.07 3.63
CA GLY A 65 11.71 1.49 4.50
C GLY A 65 11.19 0.21 5.15
N GLY A 66 12.08 -0.66 5.60
CA GLY A 66 11.68 -1.94 6.22
C GLY A 66 10.70 -2.72 5.33
N ASP A 67 9.53 -2.94 5.85
CA ASP A 67 8.43 -3.67 5.23
C ASP A 67 7.26 -2.77 4.80
N GLU A 68 7.49 -1.47 4.69
CA GLU A 68 6.47 -0.46 4.36
C GLU A 68 6.64 0.06 2.94
N PHE A 69 5.53 0.06 2.17
CA PHE A 69 5.47 0.51 0.79
C PHE A 69 4.36 1.53 0.60
N VAL A 70 4.49 2.33 -0.44
CA VAL A 70 3.41 3.19 -0.94
C VAL A 70 3.05 2.75 -2.34
N VAL A 71 1.76 2.64 -2.60
CA VAL A 71 1.20 2.46 -3.95
C VAL A 71 0.36 3.70 -4.25
N PHE A 72 0.67 4.35 -5.36
CA PHE A 72 -0.05 5.53 -5.82
C PHE A 72 -0.67 5.25 -7.19
N LEU A 73 -1.99 5.39 -7.27
CA LEU A 73 -2.78 5.12 -8.47
C LEU A 73 -3.41 6.43 -8.96
N PRO A 74 -2.75 7.18 -9.86
CA PRO A 74 -3.32 8.40 -10.39
C PRO A 74 -4.44 8.11 -11.40
N ASP A 75 -5.43 9.00 -11.44
CA ASP A 75 -6.50 8.99 -12.44
C ASP A 75 -7.17 7.62 -12.61
N MET A 76 -7.77 7.16 -11.53
CA MET A 76 -8.53 5.90 -11.49
C MET A 76 -9.80 6.11 -10.65
N THR A 77 -10.93 5.56 -11.09
CA THR A 77 -12.16 5.64 -10.29
C THR A 77 -11.97 4.95 -8.94
N ARG A 78 -12.75 5.37 -7.93
CA ARG A 78 -12.68 4.76 -6.58
C ARG A 78 -12.95 3.27 -6.64
N GLU A 79 -13.95 2.87 -7.40
CA GLU A 79 -14.35 1.47 -7.56
C GLU A 79 -13.24 0.63 -8.21
N ALA A 80 -12.62 1.15 -9.26
CA ALA A 80 -11.51 0.47 -9.93
C ALA A 80 -10.27 0.38 -9.05
N ALA A 81 -9.96 1.45 -8.31
CA ALA A 81 -8.83 1.49 -7.40
C ALA A 81 -9.01 0.53 -6.22
N GLU A 82 -10.20 0.49 -5.63
CA GLU A 82 -10.51 -0.44 -4.54
C GLU A 82 -10.39 -1.89 -5.01
N GLU A 83 -10.94 -2.21 -6.18
CA GLU A 83 -10.82 -3.55 -6.75
C GLU A 83 -9.36 -3.91 -7.05
N SER A 84 -8.59 -2.98 -7.62
CA SER A 84 -7.16 -3.18 -7.90
C SER A 84 -6.38 -3.49 -6.62
N LEU A 85 -6.60 -2.73 -5.56
CA LEU A 85 -5.91 -2.92 -4.28
C LEU A 85 -6.38 -4.17 -3.57
N ARG A 86 -7.66 -4.53 -3.69
CA ARG A 86 -8.18 -5.80 -3.16
C ARG A 86 -7.49 -6.99 -3.82
N VAL A 87 -7.35 -6.97 -5.13
CA VAL A 87 -6.67 -8.04 -5.88
C VAL A 87 -5.18 -8.08 -5.51
N LEU A 88 -4.54 -6.92 -5.40
CA LEU A 88 -3.14 -6.84 -4.97
C LEU A 88 -2.94 -7.43 -3.57
N SER A 89 -3.82 -7.11 -2.63
CA SER A 89 -3.79 -7.66 -1.28
C SER A 89 -3.82 -9.18 -1.30
N ALA A 90 -4.68 -9.77 -2.12
CA ALA A 90 -4.75 -11.23 -2.28
C ALA A 90 -3.47 -11.83 -2.86
N LYS A 91 -2.84 -11.14 -3.81
CA LYS A 91 -1.57 -11.58 -4.41
C LYS A 91 -0.39 -11.50 -3.45
N LEU A 92 -0.46 -10.63 -2.44
CA LEU A 92 0.58 -10.45 -1.43
C LEU A 92 0.44 -11.40 -0.24
N HIS A 93 -0.46 -12.35 -0.31
CA HIS A 93 -0.62 -13.43 0.65
C HIS A 93 0.29 -14.59 0.23
N ILE A 94 1.44 -14.72 0.89
CA ILE A 94 2.51 -15.64 0.45
C ILE A 94 2.95 -16.53 1.61
N ASP A 95 2.98 -17.84 1.37
CA ASP A 95 3.50 -18.83 2.33
C ASP A 95 4.96 -19.14 2.04
N TYR A 96 5.80 -19.05 3.07
CA TYR A 96 7.19 -19.45 3.02
C TYR A 96 7.40 -20.71 3.85
N VAL A 97 8.00 -21.73 3.23
CA VAL A 97 8.26 -23.01 3.85
C VAL A 97 9.75 -23.32 3.78
N LYS A 98 10.34 -23.64 4.92
CA LYS A 98 11.74 -24.07 5.03
C LYS A 98 11.81 -25.23 6.03
N GLU A 99 12.11 -26.43 5.53
CA GLU A 99 12.10 -27.65 6.35
C GLU A 99 10.73 -27.84 7.03
N ASN A 100 10.68 -27.79 8.37
CA ASN A 100 9.46 -27.90 9.15
C ASN A 100 8.89 -26.54 9.57
N LEU A 101 9.50 -25.43 9.08
CA LEU A 101 9.09 -24.07 9.42
C LEU A 101 8.21 -23.52 8.33
N GLU A 102 7.12 -22.88 8.74
CA GLU A 102 6.18 -22.23 7.84
C GLU A 102 5.86 -20.83 8.39
N VAL A 103 6.03 -19.81 7.56
CA VAL A 103 5.65 -18.42 7.87
C VAL A 103 4.86 -17.86 6.71
N MET A 104 3.67 -17.37 7.01
CA MET A 104 2.82 -16.68 6.05
C MET A 104 2.97 -15.18 6.22
N ILE A 105 3.24 -14.48 5.12
CA ILE A 105 3.15 -13.02 5.09
C ILE A 105 1.85 -12.59 4.40
N SER A 106 1.36 -11.45 4.77
CA SER A 106 0.23 -10.79 4.13
C SER A 106 0.48 -9.28 4.09
N ALA A 107 -0.40 -8.54 3.45
CA ALA A 107 -0.31 -7.09 3.39
C ALA A 107 -1.52 -6.45 4.06
N SER A 108 -1.27 -5.50 4.94
CA SER A 108 -2.29 -4.61 5.50
C SER A 108 -2.18 -3.26 4.80
N MET A 109 -3.31 -2.65 4.45
CA MET A 109 -3.32 -1.41 3.67
C MET A 109 -4.18 -0.34 4.32
N GLY A 110 -3.67 0.90 4.32
CA GLY A 110 -4.46 2.10 4.57
C GLY A 110 -4.62 2.87 3.28
N ILE A 111 -5.85 3.19 2.90
CA ILE A 111 -6.18 3.74 1.58
C ILE A 111 -6.85 5.11 1.74
N VAL A 112 -6.38 6.09 0.97
CA VAL A 112 -6.94 7.43 0.88
C VAL A 112 -7.22 7.78 -0.56
N PHE A 113 -8.42 8.27 -0.83
CA PHE A 113 -8.77 8.86 -2.12
C PHE A 113 -8.65 10.38 -2.05
N SER A 114 -8.15 11.00 -3.11
CA SER A 114 -8.01 12.44 -3.21
C SER A 114 -8.33 12.91 -4.62
N ASP A 115 -8.92 14.11 -4.72
CA ASP A 115 -9.12 14.79 -6.00
C ASP A 115 -7.94 15.73 -6.36
N GLY A 116 -6.89 15.70 -5.58
CA GLY A 116 -5.69 16.50 -5.81
C GLY A 116 -5.76 17.96 -5.37
N ARG A 117 -6.88 18.39 -4.77
CA ARG A 117 -7.05 19.78 -4.30
C ARG A 117 -6.53 19.93 -2.88
N ASP A 118 -5.71 20.96 -2.67
CA ASP A 118 -5.25 21.43 -1.35
C ASP A 118 -4.79 20.29 -0.41
N ILE A 119 -4.13 19.28 -0.97
CA ILE A 119 -3.62 18.16 -0.20
C ILE A 119 -2.12 18.00 -0.42
N THR A 120 -1.39 17.74 0.65
CA THR A 120 0.05 17.46 0.60
C THR A 120 0.32 15.96 0.74
N PHE A 121 1.52 15.54 0.37
CA PHE A 121 1.98 14.17 0.63
C PHE A 121 1.86 13.82 2.12
N GLN A 122 2.23 14.76 3.00
CA GLN A 122 2.17 14.55 4.45
C GLN A 122 0.75 14.30 4.92
N ASP A 123 -0.24 15.04 4.38
CA ASP A 123 -1.65 14.85 4.72
C ASP A 123 -2.14 13.47 4.30
N LEU A 124 -1.79 13.04 3.08
CA LEU A 124 -2.14 11.70 2.57
C LEU A 124 -1.50 10.59 3.41
N TYR A 125 -0.23 10.76 3.74
CA TYR A 125 0.52 9.80 4.55
C TYR A 125 -0.09 9.65 5.94
N GLU A 126 -0.35 10.73 6.63
CA GLU A 126 -0.93 10.71 7.98
C GLU A 126 -2.32 10.06 8.00
N GLU A 127 -3.13 10.37 7.01
CA GLU A 127 -4.47 9.82 6.89
C GLU A 127 -4.44 8.31 6.57
N ALA A 128 -3.59 7.90 5.62
CA ALA A 128 -3.41 6.50 5.27
C ALA A 128 -2.78 5.69 6.42
N ASP A 129 -1.85 6.29 7.16
CA ASP A 129 -1.22 5.67 8.33
C ASP A 129 -2.24 5.41 9.44
N GLY A 130 -3.16 6.35 9.66
CA GLY A 130 -4.27 6.17 10.60
C GLY A 130 -5.18 5.00 10.22
N CYS A 131 -5.48 4.86 8.93
CA CYS A 131 -6.25 3.73 8.41
C CYS A 131 -5.50 2.41 8.58
N LEU A 132 -4.21 2.39 8.29
CA LEU A 132 -3.36 1.22 8.48
C LEU A 132 -3.32 0.78 9.94
N TYR A 133 -3.22 1.72 10.86
CA TYR A 133 -3.24 1.45 12.29
C TYR A 133 -4.52 0.72 12.70
N GLN A 134 -5.68 1.14 12.17
CA GLN A 134 -6.95 0.47 12.44
C GLN A 134 -6.96 -0.97 11.92
N VAL A 135 -6.44 -1.21 10.71
CA VAL A 135 -6.32 -2.57 10.14
C VAL A 135 -5.46 -3.46 11.03
N LYS A 136 -4.32 -2.96 11.48
CA LYS A 136 -3.38 -3.71 12.33
C LYS A 136 -4.00 -4.10 13.67
N ARG A 137 -4.92 -3.30 14.19
CA ARG A 137 -5.62 -3.57 15.46
C ARG A 137 -6.82 -4.49 15.32
N THR A 138 -7.43 -4.54 14.14
CA THR A 138 -8.68 -5.27 13.92
C THR A 138 -8.45 -6.57 13.17
N PHE A 139 -8.03 -6.49 11.92
CA PHE A 139 -7.91 -7.64 11.06
C PHE A 139 -6.75 -7.48 10.07
N LYS A 140 -5.57 -7.98 10.45
CA LYS A 140 -4.38 -7.97 9.59
C LYS A 140 -4.64 -8.68 8.26
N GLY A 141 -3.95 -8.25 7.21
CA GLY A 141 -4.11 -8.82 5.87
C GLY A 141 -5.34 -8.28 5.13
N SER A 142 -5.90 -7.18 5.61
CA SER A 142 -7.03 -6.49 5.00
C SER A 142 -6.68 -5.02 4.71
N TYR A 143 -7.69 -4.23 4.36
CA TYR A 143 -7.52 -2.81 4.11
C TYR A 143 -8.61 -1.99 4.77
N HIS A 144 -8.33 -0.72 5.00
CA HIS A 144 -9.29 0.27 5.46
C HIS A 144 -9.19 1.53 4.61
N ILE A 145 -10.34 2.01 4.15
CA ILE A 145 -10.44 3.24 3.37
C ILE A 145 -10.78 4.38 4.32
N SER A 146 -10.11 5.52 4.16
CA SER A 146 -10.37 6.69 4.99
C SER A 146 -11.80 7.21 4.82
N ASP A 147 -12.49 7.45 5.93
CA ASP A 147 -13.82 8.06 5.96
C ASP A 147 -13.82 9.51 5.45
N LYS A 148 -12.65 10.16 5.46
CA LYS A 148 -12.47 11.52 4.92
C LYS A 148 -12.56 11.57 3.39
N ALA A 149 -12.60 10.41 2.72
CA ALA A 149 -12.84 10.31 1.28
C ALA A 149 -14.17 10.95 0.85
N ASP A 150 -15.13 11.11 1.76
CA ASP A 150 -16.39 11.80 1.47
C ASP A 150 -16.23 13.30 1.24
N ARG A 151 -15.08 13.89 1.52
CA ARG A 151 -14.77 15.27 1.13
C ARG A 151 -14.83 15.49 -0.38
N LEU A 152 -14.66 14.42 -1.18
CA LEU A 152 -14.77 14.46 -2.63
C LEU A 152 -16.21 14.67 -3.11
N LYS A 153 -17.20 14.52 -2.23
CA LYS A 153 -18.63 14.65 -2.57
C LYS A 153 -19.24 15.97 -2.10
N ALA A 154 -18.50 16.78 -1.35
CA ALA A 154 -19.04 17.98 -0.72
C ALA A 154 -19.08 19.22 -1.63
N ASP A 155 -18.56 19.11 -2.85
CA ASP A 155 -18.56 20.13 -3.88
C ASP A 155 -19.27 19.63 -5.14
#